data_4f74ccd9e885cb3325eb96eef0a248ac
#
_entry.id   4f74ccd9e885cb3325eb96eef0a248ac
#
_cell.length_a   1.000
_cell.length_b   1.000
_cell.length_c   1.000
_cell.angle_alpha   90.00
_cell.angle_beta   90.00
_cell.angle_gamma   90.00
#
_symmetry.space_group_name_H-M   'P 1'
#
loop_
_entity.id
_entity.type
_entity.pdbx_description
1 polymer ?
#
loop_
_entity_poly.entity_id
_entity_poly.type
_entity_poly.pdbx_seq_one_letter_code
_entity_poly.pdbx_strand_id
1 'polypeptide(L)'
;MANAREIQNRIKSIQDTRKITNAMYLISSTKLKKSKKLLEDTEPYFYTLQSLIRRILRHMGDTEHPYFNARKEIKEEDRVRGLVAITGDKGLAGAYNHNVLKLAHEWMEKSDKNRLYVVGELGRQYFAARHVPV
;
A
#
# COMPACT_ATOMS: atom_id res chain seq x y z
N MET A 1 17.60 -15.15 46.14
CA MET A 1 18.14 -13.79 45.93
C MET A 1 18.35 -13.63 44.43
N ALA A 2 17.51 -12.83 43.75
CA ALA A 2 17.80 -12.45 42.37
C ALA A 2 19.19 -11.81 42.38
N ASN A 3 20.08 -12.38 41.65
CA ASN A 3 21.48 -12.04 41.72
C ASN A 3 21.64 -10.59 41.21
N ALA A 4 22.24 -9.69 42.00
CA ALA A 4 22.50 -8.31 41.62
C ALA A 4 23.11 -8.19 40.20
N ARG A 5 23.92 -9.16 39.84
CA ARG A 5 24.51 -9.31 38.51
C ARG A 5 23.46 -9.53 37.39
N GLU A 6 22.41 -10.29 37.67
CA GLU A 6 21.32 -10.53 36.76
C GLU A 6 20.52 -9.23 36.49
N ILE A 7 20.25 -8.49 37.55
CA ILE A 7 19.56 -7.17 37.46
C ILE A 7 20.42 -6.18 36.66
N GLN A 8 21.74 -6.12 36.94
CA GLN A 8 22.64 -5.27 36.15
C GLN A 8 22.67 -5.63 34.66
N ASN A 9 22.71 -6.92 34.33
CA ASN A 9 22.66 -7.38 32.94
C ASN A 9 21.34 -6.99 32.28
N ARG A 10 20.23 -7.11 33.00
CA ARG A 10 18.90 -6.73 32.52
C ARG A 10 18.79 -5.20 32.26
N ILE A 11 19.33 -4.40 33.18
CA ILE A 11 19.39 -2.93 32.99
C ILE A 11 20.19 -2.58 31.73
N LYS A 12 21.37 -3.20 31.56
CA LYS A 12 22.19 -2.97 30.36
C LYS A 12 21.45 -3.34 29.06
N SER A 13 20.82 -4.51 29.03
CA SER A 13 20.04 -4.97 27.89
C SER A 13 18.91 -4.00 27.55
N ILE A 14 18.20 -3.48 28.56
CA ILE A 14 17.13 -2.48 28.34
C ILE A 14 17.71 -1.17 27.81
N GLN A 15 18.85 -0.72 28.33
CA GLN A 15 19.51 0.49 27.82
C GLN A 15 19.94 0.34 26.36
N ASP A 16 20.47 -0.81 25.97
CA ASP A 16 20.87 -1.06 24.58
C ASP A 16 19.65 -1.16 23.66
N THR A 17 18.59 -1.83 24.09
CA THR A 17 17.31 -1.85 23.36
C THR A 17 16.76 -0.44 23.17
N ARG A 18 16.84 0.43 24.19
CA ARG A 18 16.41 1.82 24.10
C ARG A 18 17.20 2.61 23.06
N LYS A 19 18.53 2.42 22.99
CA LYS A 19 19.38 3.06 21.98
C LYS A 19 18.97 2.66 20.56
N ILE A 20 18.74 1.36 20.34
CA ILE A 20 18.29 0.83 19.05
C ILE A 20 16.93 1.42 18.69
N THR A 21 15.97 1.43 19.60
CA THR A 21 14.63 1.97 19.38
C THR A 21 14.68 3.47 19.03
N ASN A 22 15.53 4.24 19.72
CA ASN A 22 15.73 5.65 19.40
C ASN A 22 16.32 5.86 18.01
N ALA A 23 17.28 5.04 17.60
CA ALA A 23 17.83 5.10 16.24
C ALA A 23 16.76 4.77 15.19
N MET A 24 15.94 3.75 15.43
CA MET A 24 14.80 3.40 14.54
C MET A 24 13.77 4.53 14.48
N TYR A 25 13.49 5.19 15.60
CA TYR A 25 12.58 6.35 15.63
C TYR A 25 13.11 7.49 14.76
N LEU A 26 14.39 7.84 14.88
CA LEU A 26 15.00 8.92 14.08
C LEU A 26 14.96 8.60 12.57
N ILE A 27 15.31 7.37 12.19
CA ILE A 27 15.26 6.92 10.80
C ILE A 27 13.81 7.00 10.27
N SER A 28 12.85 6.50 11.04
CA SER A 28 11.43 6.49 10.64
C SER A 28 10.88 7.91 10.52
N SER A 29 11.21 8.80 11.46
CA SER A 29 10.82 10.22 11.42
C SER A 29 11.38 10.94 10.20
N THR A 30 12.64 10.67 9.84
CA THR A 30 13.27 11.26 8.66
C THR A 30 12.60 10.76 7.37
N LYS A 31 12.31 9.47 7.28
CA LYS A 31 11.59 8.89 6.14
C LYS A 31 10.18 9.46 6.02
N LEU A 32 9.47 9.60 7.13
CA LEU A 32 8.13 10.20 7.16
C LEU A 32 8.15 11.64 6.63
N LYS A 33 9.09 12.46 7.09
CA LYS A 33 9.25 13.84 6.58
C LYS A 33 9.52 13.88 5.08
N LYS A 34 10.41 13.00 4.58
CA LYS A 34 10.70 12.90 3.15
C LYS A 34 9.48 12.48 2.35
N SER A 35 8.72 11.50 2.83
CA SER A 35 7.50 11.01 2.14
C SER A 35 6.40 12.08 2.13
N LYS A 36 6.22 12.82 3.24
CA LYS A 36 5.28 13.94 3.30
C LYS A 36 5.64 15.03 2.30
N LYS A 37 6.91 15.42 2.26
CA LYS A 37 7.37 16.42 1.30
C LYS A 37 7.12 15.97 -0.15
N LEU A 38 7.42 14.73 -0.49
CA LEU A 38 7.14 14.18 -1.81
C LEU A 38 5.66 14.23 -2.16
N LEU A 39 4.79 13.95 -1.19
CA LEU A 39 3.34 14.08 -1.37
C LEU A 39 2.95 15.53 -1.62
N GLU A 40 3.40 16.46 -0.77
CA GLU A 40 3.14 17.90 -0.92
C GLU A 40 3.61 18.46 -2.28
N ASP A 41 4.76 18.01 -2.77
CA ASP A 41 5.29 18.40 -4.08
C ASP A 41 4.46 17.81 -5.24
N THR A 42 3.80 16.66 -5.04
CA THR A 42 3.04 15.95 -6.08
C THR A 42 1.56 16.36 -6.12
N GLU A 43 0.97 16.71 -4.99
CA GLU A 43 -0.45 17.06 -4.88
C GLU A 43 -0.93 18.16 -5.86
N PRO A 44 -0.21 19.28 -6.03
CA PRO A 44 -0.63 20.34 -6.96
C PRO A 44 -0.75 19.84 -8.39
N TYR A 45 0.19 18.98 -8.82
CA TYR A 45 0.15 18.36 -10.14
C TYR A 45 -1.08 17.45 -10.28
N PHE A 46 -1.33 16.61 -9.29
CA PHE A 46 -2.49 15.71 -9.29
C PHE A 46 -3.82 16.46 -9.38
N TYR A 47 -4.02 17.48 -8.57
CA TYR A 47 -5.26 18.26 -8.59
C TYR A 47 -5.42 19.08 -9.86
N THR A 48 -4.33 19.59 -10.43
CA THR A 48 -4.35 20.28 -11.73
C THR A 48 -4.78 19.32 -12.84
N LEU A 49 -4.19 18.13 -12.87
CA LEU A 49 -4.54 17.09 -13.85
C LEU A 49 -6.01 16.66 -13.71
N GLN A 50 -6.47 16.42 -12.48
CA GLN A 50 -7.86 16.07 -12.21
C GLN A 50 -8.84 17.18 -12.69
N SER A 51 -8.49 18.43 -12.43
CA SER A 51 -9.28 19.59 -12.90
C SER A 51 -9.32 19.66 -14.41
N LEU A 52 -8.18 19.43 -15.08
CA LEU A 52 -8.10 19.39 -16.55
C LEU A 52 -8.96 18.28 -17.12
N ILE A 53 -8.88 17.07 -16.60
CA ILE A 53 -9.70 15.93 -17.03
C ILE A 53 -11.19 16.26 -16.87
N ARG A 54 -11.60 16.80 -15.73
CA ARG A 54 -13.00 17.22 -15.50
C ARG A 54 -13.45 18.30 -16.50
N ARG A 55 -12.57 19.22 -16.85
CA ARG A 55 -12.87 20.27 -17.84
C ARG A 55 -13.05 19.67 -19.23
N ILE A 56 -12.15 18.77 -19.64
CA ILE A 56 -12.27 18.05 -20.92
C ILE A 56 -13.61 17.31 -20.98
N LEU A 57 -13.94 16.51 -19.97
CA LEU A 57 -15.18 15.74 -19.92
C LEU A 57 -16.45 16.60 -20.04
N ARG A 58 -16.43 17.82 -19.50
CA ARG A 58 -17.59 18.73 -19.63
C ARG A 58 -17.76 19.33 -21.03
N HIS A 59 -16.68 19.44 -21.81
CA HIS A 59 -16.70 20.10 -23.12
C HIS A 59 -16.72 19.15 -24.31
N MET A 60 -16.44 17.86 -24.05
CA MET A 60 -16.35 16.86 -25.14
C MET A 60 -17.69 16.38 -25.67
N GLY A 61 -18.83 16.68 -24.99
CA GLY A 61 -20.15 16.16 -25.40
C GLY A 61 -20.15 14.62 -25.50
N ASP A 62 -20.93 14.08 -26.44
CA ASP A 62 -21.05 12.63 -26.69
C ASP A 62 -19.91 12.09 -27.56
N THR A 63 -18.66 12.38 -27.18
CA THR A 63 -17.51 11.87 -27.93
C THR A 63 -17.23 10.42 -27.52
N GLU A 64 -17.33 9.51 -28.47
CA GLU A 64 -16.94 8.12 -28.29
C GLU A 64 -15.41 7.98 -28.23
N HIS A 65 -14.89 7.61 -27.08
CA HIS A 65 -13.47 7.35 -26.87
C HIS A 65 -13.26 6.18 -25.92
N PRO A 66 -12.32 5.28 -26.19
CA PRO A 66 -12.08 4.08 -25.36
C PRO A 66 -11.89 4.36 -23.87
N TYR A 67 -11.27 5.48 -23.49
CA TYR A 67 -11.05 5.86 -22.09
C TYR A 67 -12.32 6.32 -21.36
N PHE A 68 -13.36 6.70 -22.09
CA PHE A 68 -14.65 7.14 -21.52
C PHE A 68 -15.75 6.10 -21.66
N ASN A 69 -15.47 5.02 -22.38
CA ASN A 69 -16.40 3.92 -22.50
C ASN A 69 -16.55 3.19 -21.15
N ALA A 70 -17.71 3.34 -20.54
CA ALA A 70 -18.03 2.67 -19.27
C ALA A 70 -18.33 1.17 -19.45
N ARG A 71 -18.27 0.64 -20.68
CA ARG A 71 -18.51 -0.78 -21.01
C ARG A 71 -19.81 -1.30 -20.39
N LYS A 72 -20.87 -0.52 -20.48
CA LYS A 72 -22.19 -0.87 -19.92
C LYS A 72 -22.81 -2.11 -20.57
N GLU A 73 -22.39 -2.41 -21.77
CA GLU A 73 -22.77 -3.59 -22.56
C GLU A 73 -22.22 -4.91 -21.98
N ILE A 74 -21.13 -4.84 -21.20
CA ILE A 74 -20.54 -6.03 -20.57
C ILE A 74 -21.30 -6.34 -19.29
N LYS A 75 -21.90 -7.53 -19.23
CA LYS A 75 -22.56 -8.00 -18.03
C LYS A 75 -21.58 -8.08 -16.84
N GLU A 76 -22.10 -7.91 -15.63
CA GLU A 76 -21.28 -7.90 -14.41
C GLU A 76 -20.45 -9.17 -14.24
N GLU A 77 -21.03 -10.32 -14.58
CA GLU A 77 -20.40 -11.66 -14.54
C GLU A 77 -19.25 -11.82 -15.56
N ASP A 78 -19.24 -11.01 -16.62
CA ASP A 78 -18.21 -11.04 -17.66
C ASP A 78 -17.12 -10.01 -17.50
N ARG A 79 -17.25 -9.14 -16.52
CA ARG A 79 -16.28 -8.08 -16.28
C ARG A 79 -14.98 -8.61 -15.71
N VAL A 80 -13.88 -8.31 -16.39
CA VAL A 80 -12.53 -8.46 -15.84
C VAL A 80 -12.20 -7.22 -15.01
N ARG A 81 -11.92 -7.42 -13.73
CA ARG A 81 -11.58 -6.33 -12.81
C ARG A 81 -10.13 -6.43 -12.38
N GLY A 82 -9.48 -5.28 -12.29
CA GLY A 82 -8.14 -5.16 -11.76
C GLY A 82 -8.15 -4.55 -10.36
N LEU A 83 -7.46 -5.18 -9.41
CA LEU A 83 -7.19 -4.65 -8.09
C LEU A 83 -5.72 -4.30 -7.99
N VAL A 84 -5.41 -3.10 -7.53
CA VAL A 84 -4.05 -2.70 -7.17
C VAL A 84 -3.91 -2.74 -5.65
N ALA A 85 -3.16 -3.70 -5.14
CA ALA A 85 -2.85 -3.83 -3.71
C ALA A 85 -1.51 -3.17 -3.39
N ILE A 86 -1.54 -2.11 -2.58
CA ILE A 86 -0.33 -1.37 -2.20
C ILE A 86 0.08 -1.81 -0.80
N THR A 87 1.24 -2.44 -0.70
CA THR A 87 1.85 -2.93 0.53
C THR A 87 3.22 -2.31 0.77
N GLY A 88 3.79 -2.51 1.94
CA GLY A 88 5.15 -2.11 2.24
C GLY A 88 6.19 -3.10 1.73
N ASP A 89 7.43 -2.62 1.62
CA ASP A 89 8.58 -3.48 1.28
C ASP A 89 9.14 -4.21 2.50
N LYS A 90 8.88 -3.69 3.70
CA LYS A 90 9.41 -4.22 4.96
C LYS A 90 8.33 -4.30 6.03
N GLY A 91 8.54 -5.17 7.01
CA GLY A 91 7.68 -5.31 8.18
C GLY A 91 7.72 -4.11 9.13
N LEU A 92 7.27 -4.32 10.34
CA LEU A 92 7.15 -3.34 11.42
C LEU A 92 6.14 -2.20 11.12
N ALA A 93 5.15 -2.46 10.26
CA ALA A 93 4.05 -1.54 9.94
C ALA A 93 2.74 -1.89 10.66
N GLY A 94 2.82 -2.57 11.81
CA GLY A 94 1.64 -3.06 12.54
C GLY A 94 0.78 -3.99 11.67
N ALA A 95 -0.54 -3.87 11.78
CA ALA A 95 -1.48 -4.71 11.03
C ALA A 95 -1.75 -4.23 9.59
N TYR A 96 -1.18 -3.11 9.15
CA TYR A 96 -1.49 -2.51 7.85
C TYR A 96 -1.35 -3.50 6.69
N ASN A 97 -0.16 -4.08 6.53
CA ASN A 97 0.09 -5.02 5.42
C ASN A 97 -0.82 -6.24 5.50
N HIS A 98 -1.01 -6.79 6.70
CA HIS A 98 -1.89 -7.94 6.91
C HIS A 98 -3.32 -7.66 6.48
N ASN A 99 -3.86 -6.52 6.87
CA ASN A 99 -5.24 -6.12 6.53
C ASN A 99 -5.42 -5.90 5.03
N VAL A 100 -4.45 -5.23 4.36
CA VAL A 100 -4.49 -5.04 2.91
C VAL A 100 -4.43 -6.37 2.17
N LEU A 101 -3.54 -7.26 2.58
CA LEU A 101 -3.37 -8.58 1.96
C LEU A 101 -4.60 -9.46 2.14
N LYS A 102 -5.22 -9.44 3.31
CA LYS A 102 -6.47 -10.16 3.58
C LYS A 102 -7.60 -9.67 2.67
N LEU A 103 -7.81 -8.36 2.60
CA LEU A 103 -8.84 -7.77 1.73
C LEU A 103 -8.60 -8.08 0.26
N ALA A 104 -7.35 -8.02 -0.20
CA ALA A 104 -7.01 -8.35 -1.58
C ALA A 104 -7.26 -9.83 -1.89
N HIS A 105 -6.95 -10.72 -0.97
CA HIS A 105 -7.20 -12.14 -1.11
C HIS A 105 -8.70 -12.46 -1.19
N GLU A 106 -9.48 -11.95 -0.24
CA GLU A 106 -10.95 -12.08 -0.22
C GLU A 106 -11.61 -11.50 -1.49
N TRP A 107 -11.01 -10.45 -2.06
CA TRP A 107 -11.50 -9.88 -3.30
C TRP A 107 -11.18 -10.77 -4.51
N MET A 108 -10.01 -11.40 -4.53
CA MET A 108 -9.62 -12.33 -5.60
C MET A 108 -10.51 -13.56 -5.64
N GLU A 109 -10.92 -14.08 -4.48
CA GLU A 109 -11.80 -15.26 -4.37
C GLU A 109 -13.20 -15.04 -4.94
N LYS A 110 -13.63 -13.80 -5.16
CA LYS A 110 -14.97 -13.49 -5.68
C LYS A 110 -15.16 -13.81 -7.15
N SER A 111 -14.11 -13.90 -7.93
CA SER A 111 -14.19 -14.21 -9.36
C SER A 111 -12.83 -14.58 -9.94
N ASP A 112 -12.79 -15.64 -10.71
CA ASP A 112 -11.59 -16.10 -11.45
C ASP A 112 -11.17 -15.11 -12.56
N LYS A 113 -12.07 -14.21 -12.94
CA LYS A 113 -11.79 -13.14 -13.92
C LYS A 113 -11.04 -11.95 -13.32
N ASN A 114 -10.92 -11.91 -11.99
CA ASN A 114 -10.20 -10.84 -11.30
C ASN A 114 -8.70 -10.90 -11.62
N ARG A 115 -8.08 -9.72 -11.67
CA ARG A 115 -6.63 -9.55 -11.87
C ARG A 115 -6.06 -8.76 -10.71
N LEU A 116 -4.92 -9.22 -10.19
CA LEU A 116 -4.25 -8.59 -9.07
C LEU A 116 -2.94 -7.97 -9.55
N TYR A 117 -2.72 -6.72 -9.15
CA TYR A 117 -1.46 -5.99 -9.31
C TYR A 117 -0.95 -5.64 -7.93
N VAL A 118 0.28 -5.99 -7.62
CA VAL A 118 0.84 -5.80 -6.28
C VAL A 118 2.00 -4.83 -6.32
N VAL A 119 1.93 -3.84 -5.45
CA VAL A 119 3.02 -2.90 -5.17
C VAL A 119 3.54 -3.19 -3.77
N GLY A 120 4.85 -3.38 -3.65
CA GLY A 120 5.53 -3.68 -2.39
C GLY A 120 5.94 -5.15 -2.25
N GLU A 121 7.12 -5.34 -1.68
CA GLU A 121 7.76 -6.65 -1.60
C GLU A 121 7.00 -7.65 -0.71
N LEU A 122 6.41 -7.18 0.38
CA LEU A 122 5.62 -8.05 1.28
C LEU A 122 4.40 -8.64 0.58
N GLY A 123 3.71 -7.83 -0.24
CA GLY A 123 2.58 -8.31 -1.01
C GLY A 123 3.00 -9.31 -2.08
N ARG A 124 4.07 -9.02 -2.80
CA ARG A 124 4.62 -9.93 -3.80
C ARG A 124 4.96 -11.29 -3.20
N GLN A 125 5.66 -11.33 -2.08
CA GLN A 125 6.01 -12.57 -1.39
C GLN A 125 4.78 -13.32 -0.87
N TYR A 126 3.80 -12.61 -0.33
CA TYR A 126 2.58 -13.20 0.20
C TYR A 126 1.78 -13.95 -0.88
N PHE A 127 1.58 -13.33 -2.05
CA PHE A 127 0.81 -13.94 -3.13
C PHE A 127 1.60 -14.99 -3.89
N ALA A 128 2.92 -14.81 -4.06
CA ALA A 128 3.78 -15.83 -4.65
C ALA A 128 3.77 -17.13 -3.84
N ALA A 129 3.83 -17.05 -2.50
CA ALA A 129 3.75 -18.22 -1.62
C ALA A 129 2.40 -18.95 -1.67
N ARG A 130 1.36 -18.30 -2.20
CA ARG A 130 0.01 -18.87 -2.37
C ARG A 130 -0.33 -19.19 -3.81
N HIS A 131 0.63 -19.10 -4.71
CA HIS A 131 0.46 -19.33 -6.15
C HIS A 131 -0.64 -18.49 -6.79
N VAL A 132 -0.96 -17.33 -6.23
CA VAL A 132 -1.87 -16.37 -6.84
C VAL A 132 -1.10 -15.59 -7.90
N PRO A 133 -1.55 -15.56 -9.16
CA PRO A 133 -0.89 -14.80 -10.22
C PRO A 133 -0.99 -13.29 -9.96
N VAL A 134 0.13 -12.60 -10.04
CA VAL A 134 0.28 -11.16 -9.83
C VAL A 134 1.11 -10.55 -10.94
#